data_553e1886f0c04ba015fa3cc8f57e4b4d
#
_entry.id   553e1886f0c04ba015fa3cc8f57e4b4d
#
_cell.length_a   1.000
_cell.length_b   1.000
_cell.length_c   1.000
_cell.angle_alpha   90.00
_cell.angle_beta   90.00
_cell.angle_gamma   90.00
#
_symmetry.space_group_name_H-M   'P 1'
#
loop_
_entity.id
_entity.type
_entity.pdbx_description
1 polymer ?
#
loop_
_entity_poly.entity_id
_entity_poly.type
_entity_poly.pdbx_seq_one_letter_code
_entity_poly.pdbx_strand_id
1 'polypeptide(L)'
;IGFFDGLHTGHQALLDNCILKAKELGVQSGLITFDPDPWKIFFPDRVCRHITTLEDRIHLANAMGIEVMYVITFSKDFAALDVDAFHLLLQKMNVCHITCGFDFKYASKNSGNVDTLQNQDYFNVSVIDSVNSKNEKISSSRIEPLIQSGKIDLANDFKLINIIEPSAK
;
A
#
# COMPACT_ATOMS: atom_id res chain seq x y z
N ILE A 1 -4.01 3.38 0.24
CA ILE A 1 -4.11 2.55 1.45
C ILE A 1 -3.70 1.11 1.14
N GLY A 2 -2.88 0.47 2.00
CA GLY A 2 -2.38 -0.90 1.84
C GLY A 2 -1.27 -1.24 2.83
N PHE A 3 -0.79 -2.48 2.79
CA PHE A 3 0.33 -2.88 3.65
C PHE A 3 1.68 -2.36 3.12
N PHE A 4 1.84 -2.26 1.81
CA PHE A 4 3.01 -1.68 1.11
C PHE A 4 4.36 -2.35 1.44
N ASP A 5 4.37 -3.66 1.60
CA ASP A 5 5.60 -4.39 1.86
C ASP A 5 6.57 -4.34 0.67
N GLY A 6 7.82 -3.95 0.93
CA GLY A 6 8.90 -3.86 -0.05
C GLY A 6 8.80 -2.71 -1.05
N LEU A 7 7.73 -1.89 -1.06
CA LEU A 7 7.53 -0.74 -1.96
C LEU A 7 8.00 -1.00 -3.40
N HIS A 8 7.65 -2.18 -3.93
CA HIS A 8 7.99 -2.60 -5.30
C HIS A 8 7.37 -1.69 -6.38
N THR A 9 7.78 -1.84 -7.63
CA THR A 9 7.39 -0.95 -8.75
C THR A 9 5.87 -0.74 -8.87
N GLY A 10 5.05 -1.77 -8.57
CA GLY A 10 3.59 -1.62 -8.54
C GLY A 10 3.11 -0.64 -7.46
N HIS A 11 3.73 -0.68 -6.27
CA HIS A 11 3.46 0.29 -5.22
C HIS A 11 3.95 1.71 -5.61
N GLN A 12 5.13 1.79 -6.25
CA GLN A 12 5.70 3.08 -6.68
C GLN A 12 4.75 3.81 -7.63
N ALA A 13 4.16 3.12 -8.61
CA ALA A 13 3.19 3.71 -9.53
C ALA A 13 1.97 4.31 -8.81
N LEU A 14 1.49 3.66 -7.74
CA LEU A 14 0.41 4.19 -6.91
C LEU A 14 0.84 5.46 -6.17
N LEU A 15 2.04 5.45 -5.57
CA LEU A 15 2.56 6.60 -4.82
C LEU A 15 2.87 7.79 -5.74
N ASP A 16 3.46 7.55 -6.90
CA ASP A 16 3.74 8.59 -7.90
C ASP A 16 2.44 9.30 -8.35
N ASN A 17 1.38 8.54 -8.64
CA ASN A 17 0.08 9.11 -8.98
C ASN A 17 -0.54 9.86 -7.78
N CYS A 18 -0.44 9.33 -6.57
CA CYS A 18 -0.92 10.00 -5.35
C CYS A 18 -0.22 11.36 -5.17
N ILE A 19 1.10 11.42 -5.29
CA ILE A 19 1.89 12.65 -5.17
C ILE A 19 1.51 13.65 -6.27
N LEU A 20 1.35 13.16 -7.51
CA LEU A 20 0.93 14.01 -8.62
C LEU A 20 -0.44 14.65 -8.35
N LYS A 21 -1.42 13.83 -7.94
CA LYS A 21 -2.78 14.31 -7.61
C LYS A 21 -2.80 15.27 -6.44
N ALA A 22 -2.02 15.01 -5.40
CA ALA A 22 -1.89 15.91 -4.27
C ALA A 22 -1.37 17.30 -4.71
N LYS A 23 -0.35 17.34 -5.57
CA LYS A 23 0.16 18.59 -6.15
C LYS A 23 -0.89 19.31 -6.99
N GLU A 24 -1.62 18.60 -7.86
CA GLU A 24 -2.68 19.17 -8.69
C GLU A 24 -3.80 19.80 -7.87
N LEU A 25 -4.14 19.17 -6.73
CA LEU A 25 -5.21 19.60 -5.84
C LEU A 25 -4.76 20.60 -4.77
N GLY A 26 -3.46 20.83 -4.62
CA GLY A 26 -2.91 21.70 -3.58
C GLY A 26 -3.10 21.17 -2.15
N VAL A 27 -3.06 19.83 -1.99
CA VAL A 27 -3.21 19.12 -0.71
C VAL A 27 -2.00 18.24 -0.42
N GLN A 28 -1.91 17.71 0.80
CA GLN A 28 -0.83 16.79 1.16
C GLN A 28 -1.05 15.40 0.58
N SER A 29 0.04 14.78 0.12
CA SER A 29 0.07 13.37 -0.24
C SER A 29 0.13 12.49 1.00
N GLY A 30 -0.74 11.46 1.07
CA GLY A 30 -0.84 10.58 2.22
C GLY A 30 -0.81 9.10 1.87
N LEU A 31 -0.17 8.30 2.74
CA LEU A 31 -0.18 6.85 2.69
C LEU A 31 -0.79 6.28 3.97
N ILE A 32 -1.75 5.38 3.82
CA ILE A 32 -2.31 4.63 4.95
C ILE A 32 -1.75 3.21 4.93
N THR A 33 -1.09 2.80 6.01
CA THR A 33 -0.59 1.45 6.22
C THR A 33 -1.07 0.89 7.56
N PHE A 34 -0.73 -0.36 7.85
CA PHE A 34 -1.22 -1.10 9.01
C PHE A 34 -0.08 -1.60 9.88
N ASP A 35 -0.31 -1.56 11.20
CA ASP A 35 0.47 -2.25 12.21
C ASP A 35 -0.45 -2.68 13.38
N PRO A 36 -0.45 -3.96 13.80
CA PRO A 36 0.28 -5.07 13.20
C PRO A 36 -0.22 -5.45 11.81
N ASP A 37 0.53 -6.35 11.15
CA ASP A 37 0.11 -6.98 9.89
C ASP A 37 -1.28 -7.61 10.03
N PRO A 38 -2.23 -7.31 9.11
CA PRO A 38 -3.56 -7.91 9.07
C PRO A 38 -3.55 -9.44 9.19
N TRP A 39 -2.59 -10.12 8.55
CA TRP A 39 -2.50 -11.58 8.61
C TRP A 39 -2.17 -12.11 10.00
N LYS A 40 -1.43 -11.37 10.83
CA LYS A 40 -1.18 -11.74 12.24
C LYS A 40 -2.44 -11.71 13.10
N ILE A 41 -3.39 -10.82 12.77
CA ILE A 41 -4.65 -10.70 13.49
C ILE A 41 -5.60 -11.85 13.12
N PHE A 42 -5.64 -12.25 11.85
CA PHE A 42 -6.50 -13.34 11.39
C PHE A 42 -5.91 -14.73 11.64
N PHE A 43 -4.58 -14.85 11.57
CA PHE A 43 -3.85 -16.11 11.65
C PHE A 43 -2.64 -15.95 12.59
N PRO A 44 -2.87 -15.86 13.93
CA PRO A 44 -1.81 -15.54 14.90
C PRO A 44 -0.67 -16.56 14.92
N ASP A 45 -0.97 -17.82 14.60
CA ASP A 45 0.02 -18.91 14.55
C ASP A 45 0.83 -18.95 13.25
N ARG A 46 0.44 -18.12 12.26
CA ARG A 46 1.13 -18.06 10.97
C ARG A 46 2.40 -17.24 11.09
N VAL A 47 3.51 -17.80 10.64
CA VAL A 47 4.75 -17.02 10.45
C VAL A 47 4.56 -16.07 9.28
N CYS A 48 4.34 -14.79 9.57
CA CYS A 48 4.33 -13.74 8.57
C CYS A 48 5.74 -13.18 8.45
N ARG A 49 6.32 -13.31 7.28
CA ARG A 49 7.61 -12.71 6.92
C ARG A 49 7.34 -11.50 6.05
N HIS A 50 8.14 -10.47 6.24
CA HIS A 50 8.01 -9.22 5.50
C HIS A 50 9.34 -8.88 4.86
N ILE A 51 9.26 -8.18 3.73
CA ILE A 51 10.43 -7.63 3.03
C ILE A 51 10.96 -6.41 3.79
N THR A 52 10.04 -5.63 4.39
CA THR A 52 10.33 -4.37 5.07
C THR A 52 9.70 -4.31 6.45
N THR A 53 10.38 -3.68 7.40
CA THR A 53 9.81 -3.28 8.69
C THR A 53 8.83 -2.12 8.51
N LEU A 54 8.12 -1.73 9.58
CA LEU A 54 7.28 -0.52 9.54
C LEU A 54 8.16 0.73 9.32
N GLU A 55 9.29 0.82 10.02
CA GLU A 55 10.25 1.91 9.91
C GLU A 55 10.79 2.04 8.48
N ASP A 56 11.14 0.92 7.85
CA ASP A 56 11.59 0.93 6.45
C ASP A 56 10.49 1.45 5.52
N ARG A 57 9.23 1.02 5.71
CA ARG A 57 8.10 1.49 4.90
C ARG A 57 7.88 2.99 5.03
N ILE A 58 7.97 3.52 6.27
CA ILE A 58 7.88 4.95 6.54
C ILE A 58 9.01 5.69 5.84
N HIS A 59 10.25 5.22 6.00
CA HIS A 59 11.42 5.86 5.42
C HIS A 59 11.36 5.88 3.89
N LEU A 60 11.02 4.75 3.27
CA LEU A 60 10.91 4.62 1.82
C LEU A 60 9.79 5.49 1.23
N ALA A 61 8.61 5.52 1.87
CA ALA A 61 7.50 6.36 1.43
C ALA A 61 7.87 7.85 1.49
N ASN A 62 8.53 8.27 2.56
CA ASN A 62 9.04 9.64 2.71
C ASN A 62 10.09 9.98 1.65
N ALA A 63 11.03 9.08 1.38
CA ALA A 63 12.04 9.26 0.34
C ALA A 63 11.43 9.40 -1.08
N MET A 64 10.26 8.79 -1.32
CA MET A 64 9.49 8.97 -2.55
C MET A 64 8.73 10.30 -2.61
N GLY A 65 8.59 11.01 -1.50
CA GLY A 65 7.89 12.31 -1.43
C GLY A 65 6.47 12.22 -0.87
N ILE A 66 6.09 11.13 -0.21
CA ILE A 66 4.86 11.08 0.60
C ILE A 66 5.05 11.95 1.83
N GLU A 67 4.13 12.89 2.04
CA GLU A 67 4.22 13.91 3.10
C GLU A 67 3.64 13.45 4.43
N VAL A 68 2.61 12.59 4.39
CA VAL A 68 1.93 12.10 5.60
C VAL A 68 1.76 10.59 5.55
N MET A 69 2.09 9.91 6.64
CA MET A 69 1.85 8.49 6.78
C MET A 69 0.97 8.19 7.97
N TYR A 70 -0.18 7.56 7.70
CA TYR A 70 -1.11 7.11 8.73
C TYR A 70 -0.87 5.63 9.00
N VAL A 71 -0.47 5.30 10.23
CA VAL A 71 -0.33 3.91 10.67
C VAL A 71 -1.57 3.54 11.47
N ILE A 72 -2.46 2.75 10.86
CA ILE A 72 -3.68 2.28 11.52
C ILE A 72 -3.36 1.03 12.31
N THR A 73 -3.72 1.02 13.61
CA THR A 73 -3.72 -0.20 14.40
C THR A 73 -4.75 -1.16 13.85
N PHE A 74 -4.28 -2.21 13.16
CA PHE A 74 -5.17 -3.19 12.58
C PHE A 74 -5.73 -4.10 13.67
N SER A 75 -7.05 -4.14 13.78
CA SER A 75 -7.79 -4.92 14.75
C SER A 75 -8.94 -5.69 14.11
N LYS A 76 -9.55 -6.62 14.85
CA LYS A 76 -10.76 -7.30 14.38
C LYS A 76 -11.92 -6.33 14.16
N ASP A 77 -12.02 -5.27 14.98
CA ASP A 77 -13.05 -4.24 14.83
C ASP A 77 -12.82 -3.41 13.57
N PHE A 78 -11.55 -3.02 13.28
CA PHE A 78 -11.22 -2.36 12.02
C PHE A 78 -11.53 -3.25 10.81
N ALA A 79 -11.20 -4.53 10.89
CA ALA A 79 -11.47 -5.52 9.84
C ALA A 79 -12.98 -5.80 9.65
N ALA A 80 -13.82 -5.47 10.62
CA ALA A 80 -15.27 -5.64 10.58
C ALA A 80 -16.00 -4.44 9.96
N LEU A 81 -15.30 -3.33 9.67
CA LEU A 81 -15.92 -2.16 9.03
C LEU A 81 -16.57 -2.55 7.71
N ASP A 82 -17.81 -2.18 7.51
CA ASP A 82 -18.47 -2.26 6.21
C ASP A 82 -17.99 -1.13 5.26
N VAL A 83 -18.51 -1.12 4.05
CA VAL A 83 -18.12 -0.14 3.02
C VAL A 83 -18.44 1.29 3.47
N ASP A 84 -19.62 1.51 4.05
CA ASP A 84 -20.07 2.84 4.44
C ASP A 84 -19.25 3.38 5.63
N ALA A 85 -18.98 2.54 6.63
CA ALA A 85 -18.14 2.90 7.75
C ALA A 85 -16.69 3.19 7.32
N PHE A 86 -16.18 2.46 6.34
CA PHE A 86 -14.87 2.73 5.76
C PHE A 86 -14.84 4.06 5.00
N HIS A 87 -15.86 4.37 4.19
CA HIS A 87 -15.98 5.67 3.51
C HIS A 87 -16.09 6.82 4.51
N LEU A 88 -16.89 6.64 5.57
CA LEU A 88 -17.01 7.63 6.64
C LEU A 88 -15.67 7.88 7.37
N LEU A 89 -14.86 6.83 7.59
CA LEU A 89 -13.53 6.98 8.14
C LEU A 89 -12.66 7.87 7.25
N LEU A 90 -12.61 7.60 5.94
CA LEU A 90 -11.82 8.40 4.99
C LEU A 90 -12.32 9.85 4.92
N GLN A 91 -13.63 10.06 4.98
CA GLN A 91 -14.22 11.39 5.03
C GLN A 91 -13.80 12.16 6.31
N LYS A 92 -13.80 11.50 7.47
CA LYS A 92 -13.33 12.08 8.74
C LYS A 92 -11.83 12.41 8.73
N MET A 93 -11.05 11.70 7.92
CA MET A 93 -9.64 12.00 7.67
C MET A 93 -9.44 13.13 6.65
N ASN A 94 -10.52 13.75 6.15
CA ASN A 94 -10.52 14.77 5.10
C ASN A 94 -9.85 14.29 3.79
N VAL A 95 -10.01 13.03 3.45
CA VAL A 95 -9.53 12.49 2.18
C VAL A 95 -10.41 13.05 1.05
N CYS A 96 -9.80 13.75 0.09
CA CYS A 96 -10.48 14.31 -1.08
C CYS A 96 -10.19 13.53 -2.37
N HIS A 97 -9.14 12.70 -2.39
CA HIS A 97 -8.76 11.86 -3.53
C HIS A 97 -8.10 10.57 -3.07
N ILE A 98 -8.41 9.47 -3.73
CA ILE A 98 -7.79 8.16 -3.48
C ILE A 98 -7.15 7.65 -4.76
N THR A 99 -5.91 7.17 -4.66
CA THR A 99 -5.25 6.37 -5.70
C THR A 99 -5.23 4.92 -5.25
N CYS A 100 -5.74 4.02 -6.08
CA CYS A 100 -5.75 2.58 -5.81
C CYS A 100 -5.43 1.76 -7.06
N GLY A 101 -5.06 0.50 -6.87
CA GLY A 101 -4.91 -0.46 -7.97
C GLY A 101 -6.25 -0.98 -8.46
N PHE A 102 -6.29 -1.45 -9.70
CA PHE A 102 -7.50 -2.00 -10.34
C PHE A 102 -8.12 -3.19 -9.58
N ASP A 103 -7.34 -3.89 -8.77
CA ASP A 103 -7.77 -5.04 -7.98
C ASP A 103 -7.94 -4.72 -6.48
N PHE A 104 -8.00 -3.44 -6.14
CA PHE A 104 -8.14 -3.00 -4.76
C PHE A 104 -9.41 -3.53 -4.11
N LYS A 105 -9.25 -4.10 -2.91
CA LYS A 105 -10.32 -4.61 -2.06
C LYS A 105 -10.17 -4.02 -0.67
N TYR A 106 -11.31 -3.72 -0.04
CA TYR A 106 -11.36 -3.15 1.29
C TYR A 106 -12.64 -3.56 2.02
N ALA A 107 -12.82 -3.09 3.24
CA ALA A 107 -13.92 -3.38 4.14
C ALA A 107 -14.06 -4.87 4.48
N SER A 108 -15.02 -5.20 5.32
CA SER A 108 -15.22 -6.54 5.86
C SER A 108 -15.39 -7.57 4.74
N LYS A 109 -14.61 -8.66 4.82
CA LYS A 109 -14.62 -9.77 3.85
C LYS A 109 -14.38 -9.33 2.40
N ASN A 110 -13.63 -8.23 2.20
CA ASN A 110 -13.40 -7.64 0.86
C ASN A 110 -14.71 -7.26 0.13
N SER A 111 -15.74 -6.81 0.87
CA SER A 111 -17.01 -6.39 0.30
C SER A 111 -16.90 -5.10 -0.53
N GLY A 112 -15.91 -4.26 -0.25
CA GLY A 112 -15.56 -3.08 -1.05
C GLY A 112 -14.60 -3.42 -2.18
N ASN A 113 -14.77 -2.74 -3.31
CA ASN A 113 -13.93 -2.85 -4.50
C ASN A 113 -13.82 -1.47 -5.20
N VAL A 114 -13.19 -1.43 -6.36
CA VAL A 114 -13.03 -0.19 -7.15
C VAL A 114 -14.37 0.43 -7.50
N ASP A 115 -15.37 -0.37 -7.90
CA ASP A 115 -16.69 0.14 -8.28
C ASP A 115 -17.39 0.80 -7.10
N THR A 116 -17.40 0.16 -5.92
CA THR A 116 -17.98 0.74 -4.71
C THR A 116 -17.21 1.98 -4.24
N LEU A 117 -15.88 2.02 -4.49
CA LEU A 117 -15.07 3.18 -4.17
C LEU A 117 -15.35 4.37 -5.08
N GLN A 118 -15.71 4.13 -6.35
CA GLN A 118 -16.08 5.15 -7.33
C GLN A 118 -17.55 5.61 -7.21
N ASN A 119 -18.44 4.75 -6.70
CA ASN A 119 -19.88 5.01 -6.55
C ASN A 119 -20.21 5.69 -5.21
N GLN A 120 -19.49 6.78 -4.89
CA GLN A 120 -19.74 7.64 -3.72
C GLN A 120 -19.35 9.09 -4.08
N ASP A 121 -19.82 10.07 -3.29
CA ASP A 121 -19.67 11.50 -3.58
C ASP A 121 -18.65 12.21 -2.66
N TYR A 122 -17.95 11.49 -1.78
CA TYR A 122 -17.09 12.10 -0.74
C TYR A 122 -15.69 12.45 -1.25
N PHE A 123 -15.13 11.67 -2.18
CA PHE A 123 -13.79 11.83 -2.71
C PHE A 123 -13.67 11.32 -4.15
N ASN A 124 -12.71 11.82 -4.89
CA ASN A 124 -12.41 11.33 -6.23
C ASN A 124 -11.50 10.09 -6.18
N VAL A 125 -11.49 9.29 -7.25
CA VAL A 125 -10.71 8.05 -7.32
C VAL A 125 -9.90 7.98 -8.61
N SER A 126 -8.60 7.71 -8.49
CA SER A 126 -7.73 7.30 -9.60
C SER A 126 -7.45 5.81 -9.47
N VAL A 127 -7.70 5.08 -10.52
CA VAL A 127 -7.40 3.64 -10.61
C VAL A 127 -6.18 3.44 -11.48
N ILE A 128 -5.19 2.76 -10.95
CA ILE A 128 -3.94 2.43 -11.65
C ILE A 128 -4.01 0.99 -12.13
N ASP A 129 -3.73 0.79 -13.40
CA ASP A 129 -3.64 -0.53 -14.00
C ASP A 129 -2.45 -1.32 -13.47
N SER A 130 -2.46 -2.64 -13.70
CA SER A 130 -1.36 -3.48 -13.27
C SER A 130 -0.03 -3.07 -13.90
N VAL A 131 0.97 -2.85 -13.05
CA VAL A 131 2.35 -2.74 -13.51
C VAL A 131 2.89 -4.16 -13.73
N ASN A 132 3.19 -4.48 -14.98
CA ASN A 132 3.71 -5.79 -15.35
C ASN A 132 5.20 -5.68 -15.67
N SER A 133 6.01 -6.63 -15.17
CA SER A 133 7.37 -6.86 -15.63
C SER A 133 7.42 -8.18 -16.37
N LYS A 134 7.92 -8.19 -17.61
CA LYS A 134 8.02 -9.39 -18.46
C LYS A 134 6.69 -10.17 -18.58
N ASN A 135 5.56 -9.47 -18.75
CA ASN A 135 4.18 -10.01 -18.83
C ASN A 135 3.63 -10.66 -17.54
N GLU A 136 4.21 -10.40 -16.38
CA GLU A 136 3.72 -10.93 -15.11
C GLU A 136 3.50 -9.82 -14.08
N LYS A 137 2.42 -9.94 -13.30
CA LYS A 137 2.08 -8.99 -12.23
C LYS A 137 3.15 -8.99 -11.14
N ILE A 138 3.59 -7.80 -10.75
CA ILE A 138 4.53 -7.59 -9.64
C ILE A 138 3.73 -7.60 -8.33
N SER A 139 4.17 -8.40 -7.35
CA SER A 139 3.57 -8.46 -6.01
C SER A 139 4.58 -8.94 -4.96
N SER A 140 4.42 -8.52 -3.71
CA SER A 140 5.27 -8.93 -2.59
C SER A 140 5.30 -10.45 -2.40
N SER A 141 4.17 -11.12 -2.63
CA SER A 141 4.06 -12.59 -2.53
C SER A 141 4.92 -13.36 -3.55
N ARG A 142 5.36 -12.70 -4.62
CA ARG A 142 6.31 -13.28 -5.59
C ARG A 142 7.76 -12.93 -5.26
N ILE A 143 7.98 -11.76 -4.67
CA ILE A 143 9.32 -11.26 -4.35
C ILE A 143 9.87 -11.99 -3.12
N GLU A 144 9.05 -12.17 -2.09
CA GLU A 144 9.46 -12.80 -0.83
C GLU A 144 10.13 -14.19 -1.02
N PRO A 145 9.58 -15.14 -1.79
CA PRO A 145 10.23 -16.44 -2.02
C PRO A 145 11.58 -16.33 -2.76
N LEU A 146 11.76 -15.33 -3.62
CA LEU A 146 13.03 -15.10 -4.32
C LEU A 146 14.11 -14.65 -3.35
N ILE A 147 13.78 -13.72 -2.45
CA ILE A 147 14.70 -13.26 -1.40
C ILE A 147 15.08 -14.43 -0.49
N GLN A 148 14.10 -15.23 -0.04
CA GLN A 148 14.33 -16.38 0.84
C GLN A 148 15.21 -17.46 0.20
N SER A 149 15.10 -17.66 -1.12
CA SER A 149 15.93 -18.62 -1.85
C SER A 149 17.30 -18.06 -2.28
N GLY A 150 17.66 -16.84 -1.86
CA GLY A 150 18.92 -16.19 -2.22
C GLY A 150 18.99 -15.69 -3.67
N LYS A 151 17.88 -15.70 -4.40
CA LYS A 151 17.79 -15.22 -5.79
C LYS A 151 17.62 -13.70 -5.84
N ILE A 152 18.56 -12.98 -5.25
CA ILE A 152 18.49 -11.53 -5.07
C ILE A 152 18.43 -10.79 -6.41
N ASP A 153 19.19 -11.25 -7.42
CA ASP A 153 19.18 -10.62 -8.75
C ASP A 153 17.78 -10.67 -9.39
N LEU A 154 17.07 -11.80 -9.25
CA LEU A 154 15.69 -11.93 -9.73
C LEU A 154 14.71 -11.07 -8.90
N ALA A 155 14.96 -10.92 -7.60
CA ALA A 155 14.16 -10.02 -6.77
C ALA A 155 14.39 -8.54 -7.16
N ASN A 156 15.61 -8.16 -7.51
CA ASN A 156 15.97 -6.82 -7.99
C ASN A 156 15.34 -6.46 -9.35
N ASP A 157 15.01 -7.46 -10.20
CA ASP A 157 14.24 -7.22 -11.44
C ASP A 157 12.87 -6.55 -11.16
N PHE A 158 12.33 -6.69 -9.94
CA PHE A 158 11.11 -6.04 -9.50
C PHE A 158 11.34 -4.62 -8.93
N LYS A 159 12.57 -4.11 -9.05
CA LYS A 159 12.99 -2.77 -8.63
C LYS A 159 12.46 -2.43 -7.23
N LEU A 160 12.81 -3.27 -6.25
CA LEU A 160 12.72 -2.86 -4.86
C LEU A 160 13.55 -1.58 -4.72
N ILE A 161 13.01 -0.57 -4.07
CA ILE A 161 13.81 0.60 -3.74
C ILE A 161 14.99 0.08 -2.92
N ASN A 162 16.23 0.37 -3.35
CA ASN A 162 17.43 -0.07 -2.68
C ASN A 162 17.41 0.42 -1.23
N ILE A 163 17.15 -0.49 -0.31
CA ILE A 163 17.16 -0.23 1.14
C ILE A 163 18.60 -0.07 1.65
N ILE A 164 19.59 -0.43 0.81
CA ILE A 164 21.00 -0.44 1.17
C ILE A 164 21.77 0.54 0.27
N GLU A 165 21.78 1.82 0.62
CA GLU A 165 23.03 2.54 0.50
C GLU A 165 23.80 2.33 1.81
N PRO A 166 25.01 1.73 1.78
CA PRO A 166 25.86 1.75 2.96
C PRO A 166 26.14 3.22 3.28
N SER A 167 25.73 3.63 4.49
CA SER A 167 26.10 4.93 5.04
C SER A 167 27.57 5.21 4.71
N ALA A 168 27.80 6.18 3.83
CA ALA A 168 29.12 6.71 3.58
C ALA A 168 29.68 7.19 4.91
N LYS A 169 30.83 6.63 5.26
CA LYS A 169 31.64 7.03 6.43
C LYS A 169 32.07 8.46 6.30
#